data_6b6735eb2602780a2133d9b992e071e2
#
_entry.id   6b6735eb2602780a2133d9b992e071e2
#
_cell.length_a   1.000
_cell.length_b   1.000
_cell.length_c   1.000
_cell.angle_alpha   90.00
_cell.angle_beta   90.00
_cell.angle_gamma   90.00
#
_symmetry.space_group_name_H-M   'P 1'
#
loop_
_entity.id
_entity.type
_entity.pdbx_description
1 polymer ?
#
loop_
_entity_poly.entity_id
_entity_poly.type
_entity_poly.pdbx_seq_one_letter_code
_entity_poly.pdbx_strand_id
1 'polypeptide(L)'
;MTRQFEMAGNPGENEIIGLISKVGKDSMRIDAVWPVITNRIRAIPEYVELFKSTFDDVDSSLDIDITHIVNSIAAFEIHQWTSFDSPFDDYLNGNKNSLNTDQKKGMELFYGKANCSSCHSGSLMTNQQFYSLGIPQFGPGRTRPFDPYARDVGRMVETDDLNDMYLSLIHISSPRD
;
A
#
# COMPACT_ATOMS: atom_id res chain seq x y z
N MET A 1 3.15 -2.10 -2.53
CA MET A 1 3.85 -0.84 -2.22
C MET A 1 5.16 -0.64 -2.98
N THR A 2 5.74 -1.61 -3.60
CA THR A 2 7.08 -1.49 -4.19
C THR A 2 7.11 -1.78 -5.67
N ARG A 3 6.10 -1.29 -6.39
CA ARG A 3 6.16 -1.35 -7.84
C ARG A 3 7.31 -0.49 -8.35
N GLN A 4 8.02 -1.01 -9.34
CA GLN A 4 9.14 -0.32 -9.96
C GLN A 4 8.78 1.10 -10.41
N PHE A 5 7.58 1.33 -10.95
CA PHE A 5 7.14 2.63 -11.41
C PHE A 5 6.83 3.60 -10.27
N GLU A 6 6.38 3.11 -9.12
CA GLU A 6 6.14 3.93 -7.93
C GLU A 6 7.45 4.41 -7.29
N MET A 7 8.52 3.60 -7.41
CA MET A 7 9.82 3.88 -6.84
C MET A 7 10.79 4.55 -7.81
N ALA A 8 10.59 4.39 -9.12
CA ALA A 8 11.53 4.80 -10.16
C ALA A 8 10.96 5.84 -11.12
N GLY A 9 9.66 6.14 -11.07
CA GLY A 9 9.02 7.04 -12.03
C GLY A 9 8.79 6.43 -13.41
N ASN A 10 8.52 7.28 -14.40
CA ASN A 10 8.27 6.85 -15.77
C ASN A 10 9.58 6.80 -16.60
N PRO A 11 9.60 6.02 -17.71
CA PRO A 11 10.73 6.01 -18.62
C PRO A 11 11.16 7.41 -19.05
N GLY A 12 12.43 7.73 -18.86
CA GLY A 12 13.02 9.02 -19.20
C GLY A 12 13.03 10.08 -18.10
N GLU A 13 12.37 9.83 -16.95
CA GLU A 13 12.33 10.78 -15.83
C GLU A 13 13.62 10.74 -14.98
N ASN A 14 14.28 9.59 -14.91
CA ASN A 14 15.52 9.44 -14.14
C ASN A 14 16.36 8.23 -14.61
N GLU A 15 17.55 8.11 -14.05
CA GLU A 15 18.50 7.07 -14.40
C GLU A 15 18.09 5.65 -13.96
N ILE A 16 17.25 5.53 -12.95
CA ILE A 16 16.85 4.23 -12.39
C ILE A 16 16.00 3.46 -13.41
N ILE A 17 15.01 4.14 -13.98
CA ILE A 17 14.13 3.53 -14.98
C ILE A 17 14.87 3.15 -16.25
N GLY A 18 15.97 3.83 -16.58
CA GLY A 18 16.83 3.49 -17.69
C GLY A 18 17.52 2.14 -17.55
N LEU A 19 17.71 1.65 -16.34
CA LEU A 19 18.26 0.31 -16.07
C LEU A 19 17.23 -0.79 -16.36
N ILE A 20 15.96 -0.54 -16.10
CA ILE A 20 14.87 -1.47 -16.37
C ILE A 20 14.69 -1.70 -17.88
N SER A 21 14.80 -0.66 -18.67
CA SER A 21 14.65 -0.74 -20.13
C SER A 21 15.78 -1.47 -20.84
N LYS A 22 16.92 -1.68 -20.19
CA LYS A 22 18.10 -2.38 -20.74
C LYS A 22 18.04 -3.89 -20.56
N VAL A 23 17.14 -4.40 -19.75
CA VAL A 23 16.98 -5.83 -19.49
C VAL A 23 15.84 -6.36 -20.35
N GLY A 24 16.13 -6.72 -21.58
CA GLY A 24 15.36 -7.51 -22.58
C GLY A 24 13.82 -7.40 -22.56
N LYS A 25 13.22 -7.58 -23.74
CA LYS A 25 11.80 -7.38 -24.01
C LYS A 25 10.81 -8.20 -23.15
N ASP A 26 11.26 -9.20 -22.42
CA ASP A 26 10.39 -10.22 -21.81
C ASP A 26 10.46 -10.33 -20.30
N SER A 27 11.23 -9.52 -19.61
CA SER A 27 11.23 -9.49 -18.15
C SER A 27 11.40 -8.07 -17.63
N MET A 28 10.32 -7.45 -17.24
CA MET A 28 10.39 -6.29 -16.36
C MET A 28 10.93 -6.79 -15.01
N ARG A 29 12.24 -6.77 -14.83
CA ARG A 29 12.86 -7.15 -13.57
C ARG A 29 12.59 -6.07 -12.54
N ILE A 30 11.56 -6.30 -11.76
CA ILE A 30 11.19 -5.48 -10.59
C ILE A 30 12.40 -5.34 -9.66
N ASP A 31 13.24 -6.36 -9.57
CA ASP A 31 14.46 -6.42 -8.76
C ASP A 31 15.57 -5.47 -9.20
N ALA A 32 15.53 -4.92 -10.39
CA ALA A 32 16.60 -4.03 -10.89
C ALA A 32 16.59 -2.62 -10.22
N VAL A 33 15.46 -2.17 -9.74
CA VAL A 33 15.30 -0.85 -9.09
C VAL A 33 15.80 -0.86 -7.65
N TRP A 34 15.51 -1.92 -6.92
CA TRP A 34 15.75 -1.99 -5.48
C TRP A 34 17.21 -1.88 -5.07
N PRO A 35 18.18 -2.55 -5.76
CA PRO A 35 19.59 -2.37 -5.44
C PRO A 35 20.06 -0.92 -5.60
N VAL A 36 19.53 -0.18 -6.57
CA VAL A 36 19.92 1.22 -6.81
C VAL A 36 19.43 2.11 -5.68
N ILE A 37 18.16 1.94 -5.28
CA ILE A 37 17.58 2.68 -4.15
C ILE A 37 18.31 2.34 -2.85
N THR A 38 18.54 1.07 -2.60
CA THR A 38 19.26 0.59 -1.41
C THR A 38 20.67 1.19 -1.35
N ASN A 39 21.38 1.23 -2.47
CA ASN A 39 22.73 1.82 -2.51
C ASN A 39 22.72 3.33 -2.22
N ARG A 40 21.67 4.05 -2.58
CA ARG A 40 21.54 5.47 -2.17
C ARG A 40 21.43 5.62 -0.66
N ILE A 41 20.65 4.74 -0.01
CA ILE A 41 20.52 4.74 1.46
C ILE A 41 21.84 4.34 2.12
N ARG A 42 22.51 3.29 1.61
CA ARG A 42 23.83 2.82 2.08
C ARG A 42 24.91 3.88 2.01
N ALA A 43 24.79 4.83 1.08
CA ALA A 43 25.75 5.93 0.91
C ALA A 43 25.63 7.04 1.95
N ILE A 44 24.60 7.01 2.80
CA ILE A 44 24.34 8.03 3.82
C ILE A 44 24.71 7.44 5.19
N PRO A 45 25.84 7.87 5.81
CA PRO A 45 26.33 7.27 7.07
C PRO A 45 25.32 7.30 8.20
N GLU A 46 24.54 8.37 8.31
CA GLU A 46 23.52 8.54 9.35
C GLU A 46 22.44 7.48 9.26
N TYR A 47 22.00 7.12 8.05
CA TYR A 47 21.06 6.02 7.85
C TYR A 47 21.70 4.67 8.20
N VAL A 48 22.95 4.44 7.84
CA VAL A 48 23.64 3.19 8.16
C VAL A 48 23.65 2.97 9.68
N GLU A 49 23.98 3.98 10.47
CA GLU A 49 23.98 3.86 11.93
C GLU A 49 22.57 3.66 12.51
N LEU A 50 21.54 4.29 11.94
CA LEU A 50 20.16 4.05 12.34
C LEU A 50 19.73 2.61 12.06
N PHE A 51 20.02 2.07 10.87
CA PHE A 51 19.71 0.69 10.53
C PHE A 51 20.43 -0.31 11.45
N LYS A 52 21.72 -0.12 11.71
CA LYS A 52 22.52 -0.93 12.65
C LYS A 52 21.96 -0.92 14.07
N SER A 53 21.41 0.21 14.50
CA SER A 53 20.82 0.32 15.84
C SER A 53 19.42 -0.26 15.95
N THR A 54 18.76 -0.53 14.82
CA THR A 54 17.35 -0.93 14.75
C THR A 54 17.16 -2.40 14.39
N PHE A 55 18.03 -2.94 13.54
CA PHE A 55 17.93 -4.29 13.02
C PHE A 55 19.11 -5.14 13.50
N ASP A 56 18.83 -6.25 14.16
CA ASP A 56 19.85 -7.14 14.76
C ASP A 56 20.72 -7.87 13.72
N ASP A 57 20.26 -7.92 12.47
CA ASP A 57 20.94 -8.57 11.33
C ASP A 57 21.71 -7.57 10.44
N VAL A 58 21.84 -6.31 10.87
CA VAL A 58 22.57 -5.26 10.16
C VAL A 58 23.83 -4.86 10.94
N ASP A 59 24.98 -5.40 10.55
CA ASP A 59 26.29 -5.05 11.12
C ASP A 59 27.03 -3.99 10.30
N SER A 60 26.76 -3.93 9.02
CA SER A 60 27.40 -3.03 8.06
C SER A 60 26.42 -2.43 7.04
N SER A 61 26.88 -1.44 6.28
CA SER A 61 26.06 -0.87 5.20
C SER A 61 25.67 -1.91 4.12
N LEU A 62 26.46 -2.97 3.95
CA LEU A 62 26.20 -4.00 2.94
C LEU A 62 25.04 -4.92 3.32
N ASP A 63 24.72 -5.02 4.60
CA ASP A 63 23.63 -5.87 5.11
C ASP A 63 22.26 -5.21 4.93
N ILE A 64 22.22 -3.89 4.75
CA ILE A 64 20.98 -3.16 4.50
C ILE A 64 20.44 -3.54 3.13
N ASP A 65 19.25 -4.10 3.06
CA ASP A 65 18.56 -4.41 1.81
C ASP A 65 17.22 -3.64 1.71
N ILE A 66 16.50 -3.87 0.61
CA ILE A 66 15.19 -3.24 0.40
C ILE A 66 14.17 -3.62 1.46
N THR A 67 14.27 -4.81 2.05
CA THR A 67 13.34 -5.29 3.08
C THR A 67 13.43 -4.44 4.34
N HIS A 68 14.64 -4.09 4.77
CA HIS A 68 14.87 -3.19 5.91
C HIS A 68 14.25 -1.82 5.65
N ILE A 69 14.43 -1.28 4.44
CA ILE A 69 13.91 0.02 4.05
C ILE A 69 12.37 0.02 4.08
N VAL A 70 11.73 -0.97 3.43
CA VAL A 70 10.26 -1.02 3.39
C VAL A 70 9.64 -1.35 4.74
N ASN A 71 10.30 -2.15 5.57
CA ASN A 71 9.87 -2.41 6.95
C ASN A 71 9.92 -1.14 7.80
N SER A 72 10.95 -0.32 7.63
CA SER A 72 11.05 0.97 8.32
C SER A 72 9.92 1.92 7.91
N ILE A 73 9.60 1.98 6.61
CA ILE A 73 8.48 2.77 6.10
C ILE A 73 7.16 2.24 6.65
N ALA A 74 6.94 0.93 6.61
CA ALA A 74 5.72 0.32 7.13
C ALA A 74 5.54 0.55 8.64
N ALA A 75 6.62 0.45 9.42
CA ALA A 75 6.61 0.75 10.84
C ALA A 75 6.27 2.23 11.11
N PHE A 76 6.83 3.14 10.33
CA PHE A 76 6.48 4.56 10.39
C PHE A 76 5.00 4.80 10.08
N GLU A 77 4.47 4.21 9.01
CA GLU A 77 3.07 4.34 8.62
C GLU A 77 2.14 3.84 9.72
N ILE A 78 2.43 2.67 10.29
CA ILE A 78 1.66 2.11 11.40
C ILE A 78 1.71 3.04 12.61
N HIS A 79 2.91 3.50 12.99
CA HIS A 79 3.06 4.38 14.16
C HIS A 79 2.37 5.73 13.97
N GLN A 80 2.51 6.33 12.78
CA GLN A 80 2.06 7.71 12.55
C GLN A 80 0.55 7.79 12.26
N TRP A 81 -0.03 6.78 11.60
CA TRP A 81 -1.40 6.87 11.10
C TRP A 81 -2.39 5.91 11.74
N THR A 82 -1.94 5.02 12.62
CA THR A 82 -2.87 4.27 13.44
C THR A 82 -3.37 5.13 14.60
N SER A 83 -4.68 5.33 14.67
CA SER A 83 -5.33 6.07 15.75
C SER A 83 -6.36 5.18 16.42
N PHE A 84 -6.42 5.25 17.75
CA PHE A 84 -7.39 4.58 18.62
C PHE A 84 -8.07 5.58 19.58
N ASP A 85 -8.08 6.85 19.23
CA ASP A 85 -8.59 7.98 20.02
C ASP A 85 -9.75 8.72 19.34
N SER A 86 -10.42 8.07 18.39
CA SER A 86 -11.59 8.63 17.74
C SER A 86 -12.80 8.66 18.68
N PRO A 87 -13.83 9.51 18.43
CA PRO A 87 -15.08 9.45 19.18
C PRO A 87 -15.76 8.09 19.16
N PHE A 88 -15.50 7.28 18.13
CA PHE A 88 -16.00 5.92 18.05
C PHE A 88 -15.26 4.98 19.01
N ASP A 89 -13.93 5.11 19.11
CA ASP A 89 -13.13 4.37 20.09
C ASP A 89 -13.58 4.68 21.52
N ASP A 90 -13.80 5.95 21.83
CA ASP A 90 -14.35 6.38 23.13
C ASP A 90 -15.71 5.75 23.41
N TYR A 91 -16.57 5.66 22.38
CA TYR A 91 -17.86 5.01 22.51
C TYR A 91 -17.73 3.53 22.84
N LEU A 92 -16.83 2.83 22.17
CA LEU A 92 -16.53 1.42 22.44
C LEU A 92 -15.94 1.21 23.83
N ASN A 93 -15.12 2.14 24.29
CA ASN A 93 -14.54 2.16 25.63
C ASN A 93 -15.54 2.57 26.75
N GLY A 94 -16.80 2.81 26.38
CA GLY A 94 -17.89 3.02 27.35
C GLY A 94 -18.41 4.45 27.45
N ASN A 95 -17.79 5.45 26.83
CA ASN A 95 -18.29 6.81 26.79
C ASN A 95 -19.48 6.93 25.82
N LYS A 96 -20.66 6.63 26.28
CA LYS A 96 -21.88 6.64 25.43
C LYS A 96 -22.30 8.02 24.92
N ASN A 97 -21.63 9.08 25.37
CA ASN A 97 -21.88 10.46 24.96
C ASN A 97 -20.90 10.94 23.87
N SER A 98 -19.86 10.17 23.53
CA SER A 98 -18.88 10.55 22.50
C SER A 98 -19.44 10.57 21.07
N LEU A 99 -20.55 9.85 20.82
CA LEU A 99 -21.27 9.88 19.55
C LEU A 99 -22.59 10.62 19.67
N ASN A 100 -22.88 11.50 18.70
CA ASN A 100 -24.18 12.12 18.57
C ASN A 100 -25.24 11.16 17.99
N THR A 101 -26.48 11.61 17.89
CA THR A 101 -27.62 10.79 17.43
C THR A 101 -27.44 10.27 16.01
N ASP A 102 -26.92 11.09 15.10
CA ASP A 102 -26.77 10.68 13.70
C ASP A 102 -25.59 9.75 13.49
N GLN A 103 -24.49 9.94 14.25
CA GLN A 103 -23.36 8.99 14.29
C GLN A 103 -23.81 7.62 14.83
N LYS A 104 -24.67 7.57 15.84
CA LYS A 104 -25.25 6.31 16.36
C LYS A 104 -26.12 5.61 15.31
N LYS A 105 -26.97 6.34 14.60
CA LYS A 105 -27.73 5.79 13.47
C LYS A 105 -26.82 5.29 12.36
N GLY A 106 -25.74 6.02 12.03
CA GLY A 106 -24.72 5.58 11.07
C GLY A 106 -24.07 4.28 11.50
N MET A 107 -23.72 4.15 12.77
CA MET A 107 -23.17 2.92 13.34
C MET A 107 -24.18 1.75 13.24
N GLU A 108 -25.44 1.96 13.56
CA GLU A 108 -26.49 0.94 13.41
C GLU A 108 -26.66 0.49 11.96
N LEU A 109 -26.57 1.41 11.01
CA LEU A 109 -26.61 1.07 9.58
C LEU A 109 -25.36 0.28 9.16
N PHE A 110 -24.19 0.72 9.59
CA PHE A 110 -22.91 0.12 9.25
C PHE A 110 -22.79 -1.35 9.71
N TYR A 111 -23.16 -1.59 10.96
CA TYR A 111 -23.13 -2.94 11.56
C TYR A 111 -24.40 -3.75 11.30
N GLY A 112 -25.45 -3.12 10.79
CA GLY A 112 -26.75 -3.72 10.54
C GLY A 112 -27.12 -3.75 9.05
N LYS A 113 -28.15 -3.03 8.69
CA LYS A 113 -28.82 -3.12 7.37
C LYS A 113 -27.88 -2.90 6.18
N ALA A 114 -26.90 -2.01 6.29
CA ALA A 114 -25.96 -1.72 5.20
C ALA A 114 -24.87 -2.81 5.06
N ASN A 115 -24.70 -3.67 6.08
CA ASN A 115 -23.76 -4.80 6.07
C ASN A 115 -22.31 -4.45 5.78
N CYS A 116 -21.89 -3.21 6.04
CA CYS A 116 -20.52 -2.76 5.76
C CYS A 116 -19.49 -3.51 6.63
N SER A 117 -19.87 -3.87 7.85
CA SER A 117 -19.02 -4.58 8.80
C SER A 117 -18.68 -6.02 8.41
N SER A 118 -19.33 -6.59 7.39
CA SER A 118 -18.94 -7.90 6.85
C SER A 118 -17.53 -7.93 6.29
N CYS A 119 -17.05 -6.77 5.83
CA CYS A 119 -15.72 -6.56 5.30
C CYS A 119 -14.90 -5.57 6.15
N HIS A 120 -15.56 -4.50 6.63
CA HIS A 120 -14.97 -3.47 7.48
C HIS A 120 -15.12 -3.84 8.95
N SER A 121 -14.26 -4.72 9.46
CA SER A 121 -14.33 -5.23 10.83
C SER A 121 -12.96 -5.21 11.53
N GLY A 122 -12.98 -5.43 12.85
CA GLY A 122 -11.77 -5.40 13.66
C GLY A 122 -11.27 -3.98 13.95
N SER A 123 -10.17 -3.89 14.69
CA SER A 123 -9.58 -2.61 15.13
C SER A 123 -9.09 -1.73 13.98
N LEU A 124 -8.73 -2.32 12.86
CA LEU A 124 -8.29 -1.61 11.66
C LEU A 124 -9.41 -1.40 10.63
N MET A 125 -10.65 -1.76 10.98
CA MET A 125 -11.83 -1.65 10.11
C MET A 125 -11.63 -2.35 8.76
N THR A 126 -10.90 -3.45 8.74
CA THR A 126 -10.66 -4.30 7.57
C THR A 126 -10.45 -5.75 8.00
N ASN A 127 -11.01 -6.69 7.26
CA ASN A 127 -10.71 -8.11 7.42
C ASN A 127 -9.50 -8.57 6.59
N GLN A 128 -8.79 -7.64 5.95
CA GLN A 128 -7.57 -7.86 5.13
C GLN A 128 -7.76 -8.84 3.96
N GLN A 129 -9.00 -8.99 3.49
CA GLN A 129 -9.32 -9.83 2.34
C GLN A 129 -9.49 -8.99 1.07
N PHE A 130 -9.30 -9.63 -0.08
CA PHE A 130 -9.55 -9.02 -1.38
C PHE A 130 -10.93 -9.41 -1.88
N TYR A 131 -11.65 -8.43 -2.46
CA TYR A 131 -13.00 -8.64 -2.97
C TYR A 131 -13.18 -8.05 -4.35
N SER A 132 -14.01 -8.70 -5.17
CA SER A 132 -14.56 -8.11 -6.39
C SER A 132 -15.90 -7.46 -6.05
N LEU A 133 -15.92 -6.14 -5.98
CA LEU A 133 -17.12 -5.38 -5.59
C LEU A 133 -18.05 -5.12 -6.77
N GLY A 134 -17.65 -5.45 -8.00
CA GLY A 134 -18.44 -5.20 -9.22
C GLY A 134 -18.67 -3.71 -9.48
N ILE A 135 -17.87 -2.82 -8.92
CA ILE A 135 -17.98 -1.39 -9.14
C ILE A 135 -17.47 -1.07 -10.54
N PRO A 136 -18.29 -0.37 -11.38
CA PRO A 136 -17.83 0.08 -12.68
C PRO A 136 -16.60 0.99 -12.56
N GLN A 137 -15.63 0.79 -13.42
CA GLN A 137 -14.50 1.70 -13.52
C GLN A 137 -14.94 3.02 -14.15
N PHE A 138 -14.75 4.12 -13.42
CA PHE A 138 -14.94 5.47 -13.90
C PHE A 138 -13.57 6.14 -14.07
N GLY A 139 -13.36 6.73 -15.25
CA GLY A 139 -12.10 7.41 -15.56
C GLY A 139 -11.05 6.49 -16.16
N PRO A 140 -9.86 7.02 -16.44
CA PRO A 140 -8.74 6.24 -16.92
C PRO A 140 -8.32 5.28 -15.82
N GLY A 141 -8.39 4.00 -16.10
CA GLY A 141 -7.78 2.97 -15.26
C GLY A 141 -6.29 3.26 -15.09
N ARG A 142 -5.58 2.44 -14.32
CA ARG A 142 -4.11 2.48 -14.29
C ARG A 142 -3.59 2.23 -15.70
N THR A 143 -3.42 3.31 -16.45
CA THR A 143 -2.83 3.24 -17.77
C THR A 143 -1.37 2.86 -17.62
N ARG A 144 -1.01 1.68 -18.13
CA ARG A 144 0.39 1.44 -18.39
C ARG A 144 0.83 2.44 -19.46
N PRO A 145 2.05 3.01 -19.42
CA PRO A 145 2.50 4.02 -20.38
C PRO A 145 2.36 3.60 -21.85
N PHE A 146 2.22 2.30 -22.11
CA PHE A 146 2.12 1.69 -23.43
C PHE A 146 0.71 1.16 -23.78
N ASP A 147 -0.24 1.25 -22.85
CA ASP A 147 -1.63 0.84 -23.09
C ASP A 147 -2.61 1.80 -22.38
N PRO A 148 -2.98 2.91 -23.06
CA PRO A 148 -3.89 3.90 -22.49
C PRO A 148 -5.34 3.37 -22.34
N TYR A 149 -5.63 2.19 -22.88
CA TYR A 149 -6.94 1.55 -22.80
C TYR A 149 -6.98 0.37 -21.83
N ALA A 150 -5.85 0.09 -21.15
CA ALA A 150 -5.80 -1.01 -20.18
C ALA A 150 -6.80 -0.78 -19.06
N ARG A 151 -7.68 -1.74 -18.87
CA ARG A 151 -8.56 -1.78 -17.69
C ARG A 151 -7.72 -2.04 -16.47
N ASP A 152 -8.12 -1.44 -15.35
CA ASP A 152 -7.56 -1.85 -14.06
C ASP A 152 -8.09 -3.26 -13.73
N VAL A 153 -7.23 -4.23 -13.83
CA VAL A 153 -7.55 -5.63 -13.53
C VAL A 153 -7.29 -5.97 -12.05
N GLY A 154 -7.06 -4.96 -11.23
CA GLY A 154 -6.92 -5.13 -9.78
C GLY A 154 -5.68 -5.94 -9.39
N ARG A 155 -5.86 -6.84 -8.43
CA ARG A 155 -4.79 -7.66 -7.87
C ARG A 155 -4.07 -8.53 -8.91
N MET A 156 -4.74 -8.95 -9.96
CA MET A 156 -4.15 -9.74 -11.05
C MET A 156 -2.87 -9.11 -11.62
N VAL A 157 -2.76 -7.77 -11.61
CA VAL A 157 -1.53 -7.10 -12.07
C VAL A 157 -0.30 -7.44 -11.24
N GLU A 158 -0.52 -7.83 -9.97
CA GLU A 158 0.56 -8.19 -9.04
C GLU A 158 0.85 -9.70 -9.03
N THR A 159 -0.19 -10.49 -9.15
CA THR A 159 -0.10 -11.94 -8.94
C THR A 159 0.03 -12.73 -10.24
N ASP A 160 -0.31 -12.11 -11.38
CA ASP A 160 -0.44 -12.79 -12.68
C ASP A 160 -1.48 -13.94 -12.68
N ASP A 161 -2.35 -14.00 -11.65
CA ASP A 161 -3.39 -15.02 -11.53
C ASP A 161 -4.72 -14.45 -12.05
N LEU A 162 -5.32 -15.13 -13.03
CA LEU A 162 -6.62 -14.75 -13.58
C LEU A 162 -7.76 -14.79 -12.55
N ASN A 163 -7.63 -15.60 -11.52
CA ASN A 163 -8.61 -15.66 -10.43
C ASN A 163 -8.60 -14.37 -9.58
N ASP A 164 -7.52 -13.63 -9.63
CA ASP A 164 -7.39 -12.33 -8.96
C ASP A 164 -7.88 -11.15 -9.82
N MET A 165 -8.43 -11.42 -11.00
CA MET A 165 -8.96 -10.37 -11.88
C MET A 165 -10.09 -9.61 -11.19
N TYR A 166 -9.98 -8.27 -11.19
CA TYR A 166 -10.90 -7.36 -10.52
C TYR A 166 -10.98 -7.46 -8.99
N LEU A 167 -10.10 -8.23 -8.36
CA LEU A 167 -9.96 -8.19 -6.93
C LEU A 167 -9.17 -6.95 -6.51
N SER A 168 -9.69 -6.23 -5.54
CA SER A 168 -9.00 -5.12 -4.91
C SER A 168 -9.13 -5.18 -3.39
N LEU A 169 -8.18 -4.59 -2.69
CA LEU A 169 -8.33 -4.31 -1.28
C LEU A 169 -9.42 -3.26 -1.08
N ILE A 170 -10.28 -3.48 -0.15
CA ILE A 170 -11.43 -2.62 0.15
C ILE A 170 -11.08 -1.15 0.38
N HIS A 171 -9.88 -0.87 0.87
CA HIS A 171 -9.43 0.49 1.15
C HIS A 171 -8.70 1.16 -0.02
N ILE A 172 -8.44 0.45 -1.12
CA ILE A 172 -7.75 1.01 -2.30
C ILE A 172 -8.73 1.67 -3.28
N SER A 173 -10.02 1.48 -3.10
CA SER A 173 -11.05 2.08 -3.94
C SER A 173 -11.33 3.56 -3.62
N SER A 174 -10.36 4.30 -3.14
CA SER A 174 -10.49 5.76 -3.17
C SER A 174 -10.29 6.21 -4.62
N PRO A 175 -11.29 6.79 -5.27
CA PRO A 175 -11.02 7.55 -6.48
C PRO A 175 -10.09 8.67 -6.05
N ARG A 176 -8.87 8.63 -6.49
CA ARG A 176 -8.07 9.84 -6.45
C ARG A 176 -8.44 10.66 -7.66
N ASP A 177 -8.88 11.85 -7.33
CA ASP A 177 -9.07 12.98 -8.22
C ASP A 177 -7.92 13.16 -9.22
#